data_82d8007f86180b31745851b54b75648a
#
_entry.id   82d8007f86180b31745851b54b75648a
#
_cell.length_a   1.000
_cell.length_b   1.000
_cell.length_c   1.000
_cell.angle_alpha   90.00
_cell.angle_beta   90.00
_cell.angle_gamma   90.00
#
_symmetry.space_group_name_H-M   'P 1'
#
loop_
_entity.id
_entity.type
_entity.pdbx_description
1 polymer ?
#
loop_
_entity_poly.entity_id
_entity_poly.type
_entity_poly.pdbx_seq_one_letter_code
_entity_poly.pdbx_strand_id
1 'polypeptide(L)'
;MSESGTDTPVEDVEQPRPDTTPAAVPPPPDADPGPPVMGAMTPAARANPLRDASDRRLPRVPEPCALVVFGVTGDLSRKKLLPAIYDLANRNLLPTDFVLLGFARRDWGDGDFETLARKAAQAGARTAWNEEVWARLSGNIKFVPGAFDDDEAFDELSRTLTDLENTHGISGNAAFYLSIPPALFPTVLGQMHRTGMADNHQAGGWRRVVVEKPFGHDLPSALALNNLVDSVFTPGDVYRIDHYLGKETVQNIMALRFANQLFEPVWNANYVDSVQITMAEDIGTGGRAAFYDATGAARDVLQNHLLQLLALTAMEEPVEFAAEEIRTEKIKVLRAITLPEDLGAYAIRGQYDQGWLAGERVKAYRAEEGVPAESNTETYAAVKLNIETRRWAGVPWYLRTGKRLPRRVTEIGVLFKKAPHLPFNRTDTKELGHNSLVIRVQPDEGITLKFGSKVPGGAMEVRDVAMDFLYGEAFTEASPEAYERLILDVLLGDATLFPRNDEVEASWRVIDPLEDFWQGTTPHLYRSGEWGPHAADEMLARDGRMWRRP
;
A
#
# COMPACT_ATOMS: atom_id res chain seq x y z
N MET A 1 48.29 56.11 57.27
CA MET A 1 49.65 55.96 56.79
C MET A 1 49.52 55.71 55.33
N SER A 2 49.49 56.72 54.45
CA SER A 2 50.62 57.36 53.79
C SER A 2 51.36 56.33 52.92
N GLU A 3 51.57 56.43 51.65
CA GLU A 3 51.98 57.56 50.77
C GLU A 3 51.80 57.05 49.32
N SER A 4 51.30 57.81 48.38
CA SER A 4 51.91 58.87 47.61
C SER A 4 52.78 58.41 46.43
N GLY A 5 52.44 58.84 45.30
CA GLY A 5 53.32 59.31 44.23
C GLY A 5 53.41 58.34 43.02
N THR A 6 53.41 58.74 41.87
CA THR A 6 53.75 59.95 41.12
C THR A 6 53.30 59.73 39.67
N ASP A 7 52.69 60.73 39.12
CA ASP A 7 52.41 60.87 37.67
C ASP A 7 53.71 60.94 36.87
N THR A 8 53.69 60.22 35.72
CA THR A 8 54.53 60.60 34.57
C THR A 8 53.76 60.36 33.28
N PRO A 9 53.74 61.37 32.39
CA PRO A 9 52.96 61.27 31.15
C PRO A 9 53.73 60.43 30.11
N VAL A 10 53.07 59.54 29.46
CA VAL A 10 53.61 58.80 28.30
C VAL A 10 52.98 59.39 27.04
N GLU A 11 53.88 59.85 26.17
CA GLU A 11 53.62 60.40 24.84
C GLU A 11 52.72 59.55 24.00
N ASP A 12 51.76 60.20 23.32
CA ASP A 12 50.96 59.68 22.25
C ASP A 12 51.83 59.30 21.04
N VAL A 13 52.01 58.00 20.80
CA VAL A 13 52.52 57.48 19.52
C VAL A 13 51.34 57.09 18.67
N GLU A 14 51.02 57.92 17.70
CA GLU A 14 50.03 57.72 16.67
C GLU A 14 50.45 56.51 15.80
N GLN A 15 49.75 55.36 15.94
CA GLN A 15 49.89 54.24 15.03
C GLN A 15 48.99 54.50 13.82
N PRO A 16 49.45 54.23 12.59
CA PRO A 16 48.62 54.37 11.38
C PRO A 16 47.47 53.38 11.36
N ARG A 17 46.27 53.86 11.10
CA ARG A 17 45.07 53.04 10.91
C ARG A 17 45.26 52.16 9.67
N PRO A 18 44.90 50.84 9.74
CA PRO A 18 44.90 50.05 8.55
C PRO A 18 43.76 50.50 7.62
N ASP A 19 44.12 50.60 6.36
CA ASP A 19 43.27 50.91 5.23
C ASP A 19 42.12 49.88 5.12
N THR A 20 40.88 50.24 5.45
CA THR A 20 39.70 49.43 5.32
C THR A 20 39.07 49.64 3.94
N THR A 21 39.71 49.10 2.92
CA THR A 21 39.00 48.81 1.67
C THR A 21 38.06 47.65 1.93
N PRO A 22 36.74 47.77 1.72
CA PRO A 22 35.84 46.63 1.91
C PRO A 22 36.20 45.53 0.92
N ALA A 23 36.47 44.32 1.42
CA ALA A 23 36.64 43.16 0.60
C ALA A 23 35.38 42.95 -0.25
N ALA A 24 35.54 42.78 -1.56
CA ALA A 24 34.45 42.49 -2.47
C ALA A 24 33.71 41.24 -1.99
N VAL A 25 32.44 41.39 -1.75
CA VAL A 25 31.54 40.27 -1.47
C VAL A 25 31.58 39.35 -2.68
N PRO A 26 31.88 38.03 -2.53
CA PRO A 26 31.80 37.12 -3.64
C PRO A 26 30.35 37.08 -4.18
N PRO A 27 30.15 36.99 -5.51
CA PRO A 27 28.80 36.87 -6.08
C PRO A 27 28.11 35.66 -5.46
N PRO A 28 26.76 35.73 -5.26
CA PRO A 28 26.00 34.57 -4.81
C PRO A 28 26.21 33.40 -5.79
N PRO A 29 26.24 32.16 -5.30
CA PRO A 29 26.30 30.99 -6.18
C PRO A 29 25.18 31.09 -7.19
N ASP A 30 25.49 30.78 -8.43
CA ASP A 30 24.61 30.87 -9.60
C ASP A 30 23.18 30.48 -9.24
N ALA A 31 22.26 31.39 -9.47
CA ALA A 31 20.84 31.11 -9.36
C ALA A 31 20.51 29.91 -10.25
N ASP A 32 19.89 28.91 -9.67
CA ASP A 32 19.33 27.75 -10.39
C ASP A 32 18.62 28.27 -11.65
N PRO A 33 19.00 27.88 -12.87
CA PRO A 33 18.30 28.29 -14.07
C PRO A 33 16.88 27.73 -13.96
N GLY A 34 15.91 28.59 -13.75
CA GLY A 34 14.50 28.25 -13.72
C GLY A 34 14.14 27.37 -14.92
N PRO A 35 13.02 26.61 -14.84
CA PRO A 35 12.66 25.63 -15.85
C PRO A 35 12.69 26.25 -17.25
N PRO A 36 13.27 25.57 -18.25
CA PRO A 36 13.42 26.14 -19.60
C PRO A 36 12.04 26.51 -20.17
N VAL A 37 11.92 27.75 -20.61
CA VAL A 37 10.74 28.22 -21.36
C VAL A 37 10.65 27.41 -22.64
N MET A 38 9.55 26.65 -22.80
CA MET A 38 9.29 25.84 -23.99
C MET A 38 9.20 26.71 -25.25
N GLY A 39 10.31 26.82 -25.99
CA GLY A 39 10.31 27.32 -27.35
C GLY A 39 9.76 26.26 -28.31
N ALA A 40 9.15 26.70 -29.42
CA ALA A 40 8.57 25.83 -30.45
C ALA A 40 9.58 24.75 -30.91
N MET A 41 9.26 23.49 -30.63
CA MET A 41 10.14 22.34 -30.90
C MET A 41 10.12 21.94 -32.38
N THR A 42 11.30 21.78 -32.99
CA THR A 42 11.47 21.19 -34.31
C THR A 42 11.15 19.68 -34.30
N PRO A 43 10.76 19.08 -35.43
CA PRO A 43 10.35 17.66 -35.53
C PRO A 43 11.37 16.63 -35.02
N ALA A 44 12.65 16.94 -34.97
CA ALA A 44 13.71 16.06 -34.48
C ALA A 44 13.78 16.03 -32.92
N ALA A 45 13.11 16.95 -32.23
CA ALA A 45 13.08 17.05 -30.77
C ALA A 45 11.87 16.33 -30.15
N ARG A 46 11.23 15.41 -30.88
CA ARG A 46 10.06 14.64 -30.41
C ARG A 46 10.40 13.39 -29.61
N ALA A 47 11.64 13.16 -29.22
CA ALA A 47 11.92 12.19 -28.16
C ALA A 47 11.27 12.73 -26.88
N ASN A 48 10.23 12.06 -26.40
CA ASN A 48 9.54 12.44 -25.17
C ASN A 48 10.53 12.34 -24.00
N PRO A 49 10.94 13.46 -23.35
CA PRO A 49 11.89 13.43 -22.25
C PRO A 49 11.36 12.63 -21.05
N LEU A 50 10.04 12.44 -20.95
CA LEU A 50 9.41 11.59 -19.93
C LEU A 50 9.70 10.08 -20.13
N ARG A 51 10.31 9.69 -21.25
CA ARG A 51 10.76 8.32 -21.53
C ARG A 51 12.21 8.06 -21.16
N ASP A 52 12.94 9.06 -20.70
CA ASP A 52 14.32 8.84 -20.27
C ASP A 52 14.32 8.09 -18.93
N ALA A 53 14.64 6.79 -18.99
CA ALA A 53 14.72 5.93 -17.82
C ALA A 53 15.82 6.36 -16.82
N SER A 54 16.78 7.18 -17.25
CA SER A 54 17.84 7.71 -16.38
C SER A 54 17.41 8.95 -15.61
N ASP A 55 16.43 9.72 -16.09
CA ASP A 55 15.92 10.90 -15.39
C ASP A 55 14.76 10.54 -14.45
N ARG A 56 15.10 10.17 -13.23
CA ARG A 56 14.12 9.82 -12.18
C ARG A 56 13.27 11.01 -11.70
N ARG A 57 13.57 12.24 -12.12
CA ARG A 57 12.78 13.45 -11.77
C ARG A 57 11.51 13.57 -12.61
N LEU A 58 11.46 12.92 -13.77
CA LEU A 58 10.33 12.98 -14.68
C LEU A 58 9.42 11.75 -14.51
N PRO A 59 8.08 11.92 -14.56
CA PRO A 59 7.15 10.80 -14.61
C PRO A 59 7.46 9.90 -15.80
N ARG A 60 7.61 8.60 -15.58
CA ARG A 60 7.81 7.64 -16.66
C ARG A 60 6.50 7.37 -17.38
N VAL A 61 6.54 7.39 -18.71
CA VAL A 61 5.42 6.98 -19.57
C VAL A 61 5.78 5.63 -20.19
N PRO A 62 4.88 4.63 -20.13
CA PRO A 62 5.11 3.32 -20.73
C PRO A 62 5.31 3.40 -22.24
N GLU A 63 5.92 2.37 -22.82
CA GLU A 63 5.90 2.18 -24.26
C GLU A 63 4.48 1.91 -24.75
N PRO A 64 4.19 2.11 -26.05
CA PRO A 64 2.91 1.72 -26.64
C PRO A 64 2.53 0.29 -26.26
N CYS A 65 1.31 0.10 -25.78
CA CYS A 65 0.87 -1.19 -25.23
C CYS A 65 -0.64 -1.32 -25.21
N ALA A 66 -1.12 -2.56 -25.08
CA ALA A 66 -2.49 -2.89 -24.82
C ALA A 66 -2.70 -3.29 -23.34
N LEU A 67 -3.82 -2.88 -22.75
CA LEU A 67 -4.34 -3.43 -21.51
C LEU A 67 -5.61 -4.22 -21.80
N VAL A 68 -5.51 -5.54 -21.71
CA VAL A 68 -6.63 -6.47 -21.91
C VAL A 68 -7.27 -6.74 -20.56
N VAL A 69 -8.55 -6.41 -20.38
CA VAL A 69 -9.26 -6.58 -19.11
C VAL A 69 -10.31 -7.67 -19.24
N PHE A 70 -10.05 -8.84 -18.65
CA PHE A 70 -11.03 -9.90 -18.53
C PHE A 70 -12.05 -9.55 -17.45
N GLY A 71 -13.35 -9.67 -17.78
CA GLY A 71 -14.42 -9.30 -16.87
C GLY A 71 -14.62 -7.78 -16.73
N VAL A 72 -14.33 -7.03 -17.78
CA VAL A 72 -14.36 -5.56 -17.78
C VAL A 72 -15.72 -4.96 -17.39
N THR A 73 -16.82 -5.71 -17.49
CA THR A 73 -18.15 -5.27 -17.05
C THR A 73 -18.41 -5.47 -15.55
N GLY A 74 -17.42 -6.00 -14.81
CA GLY A 74 -17.49 -6.24 -13.37
C GLY A 74 -17.39 -4.99 -12.50
N ASP A 75 -17.65 -5.16 -11.21
CA ASP A 75 -17.64 -4.05 -10.22
C ASP A 75 -16.25 -3.44 -10.03
N LEU A 76 -15.19 -4.26 -9.98
CA LEU A 76 -13.81 -3.76 -9.85
C LEU A 76 -13.45 -2.87 -11.04
N SER A 77 -13.72 -3.36 -12.25
CA SER A 77 -13.43 -2.60 -13.47
C SER A 77 -14.16 -1.26 -13.47
N ARG A 78 -15.46 -1.25 -13.16
CA ARG A 78 -16.27 -0.02 -13.16
C ARG A 78 -15.88 0.96 -12.06
N LYS A 79 -15.57 0.46 -10.85
CA LYS A 79 -15.33 1.31 -9.67
C LYS A 79 -13.89 1.75 -9.51
N LYS A 80 -12.94 1.01 -10.11
CA LYS A 80 -11.50 1.19 -9.90
C LYS A 80 -10.70 1.29 -11.20
N LEU A 81 -10.73 0.27 -12.07
CA LEU A 81 -9.82 0.22 -13.21
C LEU A 81 -10.12 1.30 -14.25
N LEU A 82 -11.37 1.42 -14.69
CA LEU A 82 -11.75 2.39 -15.71
C LEU A 82 -11.54 3.85 -15.25
N PRO A 83 -11.90 4.24 -14.00
CA PRO A 83 -11.53 5.55 -13.47
C PRO A 83 -10.02 5.77 -13.41
N ALA A 84 -9.23 4.79 -12.94
CA ALA A 84 -7.78 4.91 -12.84
C ALA A 84 -7.11 5.07 -14.22
N ILE A 85 -7.58 4.33 -15.23
CA ILE A 85 -7.09 4.47 -16.61
C ILE A 85 -7.36 5.88 -17.16
N TYR A 86 -8.55 6.44 -16.89
CA TYR A 86 -8.85 7.81 -17.26
C TYR A 86 -7.95 8.82 -16.54
N ASP A 87 -7.74 8.66 -15.23
CA ASP A 87 -6.87 9.54 -14.45
C ASP A 87 -5.43 9.50 -14.96
N LEU A 88 -4.90 8.31 -15.30
CA LEU A 88 -3.59 8.16 -15.94
C LEU A 88 -3.53 8.87 -17.30
N ALA A 89 -4.57 8.75 -18.14
CA ALA A 89 -4.64 9.45 -19.42
C ALA A 89 -4.67 10.98 -19.21
N ASN A 90 -5.46 11.47 -18.25
CA ASN A 90 -5.58 12.89 -17.96
C ASN A 90 -4.29 13.50 -17.37
N ARG A 91 -3.49 12.69 -16.67
CA ARG A 91 -2.14 13.06 -16.18
C ARG A 91 -1.04 12.90 -17.24
N ASN A 92 -1.38 12.52 -18.49
CA ASN A 92 -0.45 12.20 -19.56
C ASN A 92 0.58 11.09 -19.23
N LEU A 93 0.16 10.11 -18.43
CA LEU A 93 0.98 8.97 -18.02
C LEU A 93 0.72 7.71 -18.87
N LEU A 94 -0.22 7.74 -19.81
CA LEU A 94 -0.40 6.71 -20.83
C LEU A 94 0.23 7.12 -22.15
N PRO A 95 0.79 6.17 -22.93
CA PRO A 95 1.31 6.48 -24.26
C PRO A 95 0.18 6.84 -25.24
N THR A 96 0.51 7.56 -26.30
CA THR A 96 -0.48 7.97 -27.33
C THR A 96 -1.19 6.76 -27.94
N ASP A 97 -0.44 5.69 -28.17
CA ASP A 97 -0.92 4.45 -28.78
C ASP A 97 -1.28 3.38 -27.72
N PHE A 98 -1.80 3.83 -26.57
CA PHE A 98 -2.38 2.95 -25.57
C PHE A 98 -3.73 2.42 -26.03
N VAL A 99 -3.95 1.11 -25.93
CA VAL A 99 -5.22 0.47 -26.27
C VAL A 99 -5.84 -0.17 -25.02
N LEU A 100 -7.12 0.10 -24.78
CA LEU A 100 -7.92 -0.59 -23.78
C LEU A 100 -8.82 -1.63 -24.46
N LEU A 101 -8.56 -2.92 -24.21
CA LEU A 101 -9.30 -4.02 -24.79
C LEU A 101 -10.12 -4.75 -23.71
N GLY A 102 -11.44 -4.64 -23.78
CA GLY A 102 -12.37 -5.31 -22.86
C GLY A 102 -12.78 -6.70 -23.36
N PHE A 103 -12.83 -7.69 -22.46
CA PHE A 103 -13.37 -9.03 -22.73
C PHE A 103 -14.42 -9.39 -21.69
N ALA A 104 -15.65 -9.71 -22.12
CA ALA A 104 -16.73 -10.14 -21.25
C ALA A 104 -17.89 -10.79 -22.03
N ARG A 105 -18.78 -11.51 -21.31
CA ARG A 105 -19.92 -12.27 -21.87
C ARG A 105 -21.07 -11.43 -22.45
N ARG A 106 -20.94 -10.11 -22.52
CA ARG A 106 -21.98 -9.23 -23.06
C ARG A 106 -21.89 -9.26 -24.59
N ASP A 107 -23.04 -9.32 -25.25
CA ASP A 107 -23.12 -9.15 -26.70
C ASP A 107 -23.11 -7.62 -26.99
N TRP A 108 -21.92 -7.04 -26.87
CA TRP A 108 -21.65 -5.61 -27.02
C TRP A 108 -20.64 -5.36 -28.13
N GLY A 109 -20.70 -4.15 -28.70
CA GLY A 109 -19.64 -3.63 -29.54
C GLY A 109 -18.78 -2.61 -28.79
N ASP A 110 -17.79 -2.05 -29.52
CA ASP A 110 -16.86 -1.02 -28.99
C ASP A 110 -17.61 0.17 -28.38
N GLY A 111 -18.72 0.64 -29.02
CA GLY A 111 -19.52 1.79 -28.56
C GLY A 111 -20.28 1.54 -27.26
N ASP A 112 -20.73 0.32 -27.01
CA ASP A 112 -21.38 -0.04 -25.74
C ASP A 112 -20.36 -0.05 -24.60
N PHE A 113 -19.17 -0.60 -24.87
CA PHE A 113 -18.08 -0.61 -23.90
C PHE A 113 -17.54 0.80 -23.65
N GLU A 114 -17.36 1.62 -24.69
CA GLU A 114 -16.99 3.03 -24.54
C GLU A 114 -17.98 3.77 -23.63
N THR A 115 -19.28 3.59 -23.85
CA THR A 115 -20.34 4.18 -23.02
C THR A 115 -20.23 3.77 -21.56
N LEU A 116 -19.98 2.48 -21.28
CA LEU A 116 -19.74 2.00 -19.93
C LEU A 116 -18.48 2.65 -19.32
N ALA A 117 -17.38 2.66 -20.06
CA ALA A 117 -16.09 3.19 -19.61
C ALA A 117 -16.19 4.68 -19.31
N ARG A 118 -16.84 5.46 -20.18
CA ARG A 118 -17.11 6.89 -19.96
C ARG A 118 -17.88 7.13 -18.66
N LYS A 119 -18.99 6.42 -18.49
CA LYS A 119 -19.81 6.54 -17.28
C LYS A 119 -19.06 6.18 -16.02
N ALA A 120 -18.24 5.12 -16.07
CA ALA A 120 -17.43 4.69 -14.94
C ALA A 120 -16.36 5.74 -14.59
N ALA A 121 -15.65 6.26 -15.60
CA ALA A 121 -14.65 7.31 -15.43
C ALA A 121 -15.26 8.59 -14.85
N GLN A 122 -16.37 9.06 -15.41
CA GLN A 122 -17.07 10.25 -14.90
C GLN A 122 -17.54 10.10 -13.43
N ALA A 123 -17.91 8.89 -13.03
CA ALA A 123 -18.38 8.63 -11.67
C ALA A 123 -17.26 8.44 -10.64
N GLY A 124 -16.06 7.99 -11.06
CA GLY A 124 -15.01 7.54 -10.16
C GLY A 124 -13.65 8.21 -10.31
N ALA A 125 -13.41 8.97 -11.37
CA ALA A 125 -12.13 9.66 -11.57
C ALA A 125 -11.90 10.74 -10.50
N ARG A 126 -10.63 10.92 -10.14
CA ARG A 126 -10.19 11.92 -9.16
C ARG A 126 -9.74 13.22 -9.82
N THR A 127 -9.33 13.15 -11.07
CA THR A 127 -8.99 14.33 -11.87
C THR A 127 -10.25 14.96 -12.47
N ALA A 128 -10.19 16.25 -12.76
CA ALA A 128 -11.27 16.94 -13.42
C ALA A 128 -11.55 16.33 -14.81
N TRP A 129 -12.84 16.21 -15.14
CA TRP A 129 -13.23 15.67 -16.44
C TRP A 129 -12.78 16.57 -17.61
N ASN A 130 -12.17 15.98 -18.63
CA ASN A 130 -11.66 16.63 -19.83
C ASN A 130 -12.12 15.85 -21.09
N GLU A 131 -12.96 16.48 -21.91
CA GLU A 131 -13.50 15.86 -23.14
C GLU A 131 -12.42 15.56 -24.18
N GLU A 132 -11.37 16.37 -24.29
CA GLU A 132 -10.30 16.14 -25.25
C GLU A 132 -9.45 14.90 -24.86
N VAL A 133 -9.22 14.71 -23.56
CA VAL A 133 -8.55 13.51 -23.03
C VAL A 133 -9.42 12.28 -23.29
N TRP A 134 -10.72 12.38 -23.01
CA TRP A 134 -11.65 11.30 -23.29
C TRP A 134 -11.71 10.95 -24.77
N ALA A 135 -11.81 11.93 -25.66
CA ALA A 135 -11.87 11.71 -27.10
C ALA A 135 -10.62 10.97 -27.64
N ARG A 136 -9.44 11.27 -27.07
CA ARG A 136 -8.20 10.54 -27.40
C ARG A 136 -8.22 9.10 -26.89
N LEU A 137 -8.62 8.89 -25.64
CA LEU A 137 -8.69 7.57 -25.01
C LEU A 137 -9.73 6.69 -25.68
N SER A 138 -10.92 7.23 -25.96
CA SER A 138 -12.06 6.47 -26.52
C SER A 138 -11.80 5.97 -27.94
N GLY A 139 -10.98 6.67 -28.73
CA GLY A 139 -10.58 6.22 -30.06
C GLY A 139 -9.81 4.87 -30.06
N ASN A 140 -9.24 4.50 -28.91
CA ASN A 140 -8.44 3.28 -28.73
C ASN A 140 -9.11 2.28 -27.77
N ILE A 141 -10.43 2.36 -27.59
CA ILE A 141 -11.22 1.38 -26.83
C ILE A 141 -11.75 0.32 -27.77
N LYS A 142 -11.53 -0.97 -27.42
CA LYS A 142 -12.00 -2.13 -28.17
C LYS A 142 -12.71 -3.10 -27.23
N PHE A 143 -13.63 -3.89 -27.79
CA PHE A 143 -14.36 -4.89 -27.04
C PHE A 143 -14.50 -6.19 -27.82
N VAL A 144 -14.20 -7.32 -27.18
CA VAL A 144 -14.45 -8.64 -27.73
C VAL A 144 -15.47 -9.35 -26.85
N PRO A 145 -16.66 -9.66 -27.36
CA PRO A 145 -17.67 -10.44 -26.64
C PRO A 145 -17.27 -11.91 -26.57
N GLY A 146 -17.44 -12.54 -25.42
CA GLY A 146 -17.21 -13.98 -25.30
C GLY A 146 -17.32 -14.51 -23.88
N ALA A 147 -17.63 -15.80 -23.76
CA ALA A 147 -17.51 -16.52 -22.51
C ALA A 147 -16.06 -16.94 -22.26
N PHE A 148 -15.71 -17.21 -21.00
CA PHE A 148 -14.32 -17.55 -20.64
C PHE A 148 -13.91 -18.97 -21.06
N ASP A 149 -14.86 -19.79 -21.45
CA ASP A 149 -14.72 -21.17 -21.97
C ASP A 149 -14.99 -21.25 -23.47
N ASP A 150 -15.12 -20.14 -24.18
CA ASP A 150 -15.43 -20.07 -25.60
C ASP A 150 -14.13 -19.94 -26.42
N ASP A 151 -13.76 -21.03 -27.10
CA ASP A 151 -12.54 -21.09 -27.92
C ASP A 151 -12.56 -20.08 -29.07
N GLU A 152 -13.72 -19.89 -29.74
CA GLU A 152 -13.84 -18.97 -30.87
C GLU A 152 -13.67 -17.51 -30.44
N ALA A 153 -14.22 -17.16 -29.26
CA ALA A 153 -14.05 -15.82 -28.70
C ALA A 153 -12.59 -15.53 -28.31
N PHE A 154 -11.85 -16.51 -27.79
CA PHE A 154 -10.42 -16.35 -27.51
C PHE A 154 -9.58 -16.28 -28.78
N ASP A 155 -9.96 -17.00 -29.83
CA ASP A 155 -9.30 -16.87 -31.15
C ASP A 155 -9.55 -15.49 -31.75
N GLU A 156 -10.76 -14.92 -31.58
CA GLU A 156 -11.07 -13.54 -31.97
C GLU A 156 -10.27 -12.52 -31.15
N LEU A 157 -10.18 -12.72 -29.83
CA LEU A 157 -9.37 -11.86 -28.96
C LEU A 157 -7.90 -11.87 -29.39
N SER A 158 -7.34 -13.04 -29.69
CA SER A 158 -5.96 -13.19 -30.16
C SER A 158 -5.74 -12.50 -31.51
N ARG A 159 -6.68 -12.65 -32.46
CA ARG A 159 -6.63 -11.94 -33.76
C ARG A 159 -6.71 -10.42 -33.57
N THR A 160 -7.65 -9.96 -32.76
CA THR A 160 -7.80 -8.52 -32.45
C THR A 160 -6.53 -7.94 -31.85
N LEU A 161 -5.89 -8.65 -30.91
CA LEU A 161 -4.63 -8.20 -30.33
C LEU A 161 -3.50 -8.12 -31.36
N THR A 162 -3.39 -9.12 -32.25
CA THR A 162 -2.40 -9.13 -33.35
C THR A 162 -2.64 -7.99 -34.35
N ASP A 163 -3.90 -7.69 -34.67
CA ASP A 163 -4.25 -6.58 -35.55
C ASP A 163 -3.88 -5.22 -34.92
N LEU A 164 -4.07 -5.09 -33.61
CA LEU A 164 -3.66 -3.90 -32.86
C LEU A 164 -2.14 -3.73 -32.81
N GLU A 165 -1.37 -4.80 -32.73
CA GLU A 165 0.09 -4.74 -32.85
C GLU A 165 0.54 -4.11 -34.15
N ASN A 166 -0.14 -4.46 -35.23
CA ASN A 166 0.18 -3.96 -36.56
C ASN A 166 -0.32 -2.52 -36.84
N THR A 167 -1.46 -2.14 -36.27
CA THR A 167 -2.15 -0.87 -36.56
C THR A 167 -1.82 0.25 -35.57
N HIS A 168 -1.51 -0.08 -34.30
CA HIS A 168 -1.24 0.89 -33.24
C HIS A 168 0.22 0.91 -32.77
N GLY A 169 1.10 0.11 -33.38
CA GLY A 169 2.52 0.10 -33.06
C GLY A 169 2.85 -0.33 -31.63
N ILE A 170 1.99 -1.17 -31.02
CA ILE A 170 2.18 -1.63 -29.64
C ILE A 170 3.32 -2.66 -29.49
N SER A 171 3.95 -3.06 -30.59
CA SER A 171 5.18 -3.89 -30.62
C SER A 171 5.10 -5.18 -29.79
N GLY A 172 3.93 -5.80 -29.70
CA GLY A 172 3.70 -7.00 -28.89
C GLY A 172 3.55 -6.74 -27.39
N ASN A 173 3.53 -5.50 -26.94
CA ASN A 173 3.38 -5.17 -25.52
C ASN A 173 1.91 -5.30 -25.04
N ALA A 174 1.63 -6.24 -24.16
CA ALA A 174 0.29 -6.39 -23.60
C ALA A 174 0.31 -6.79 -22.12
N ALA A 175 -0.54 -6.15 -21.32
CA ALA A 175 -0.87 -6.55 -19.97
C ALA A 175 -2.27 -7.18 -19.94
N PHE A 176 -2.41 -8.34 -19.30
CA PHE A 176 -3.66 -9.08 -19.16
C PHE A 176 -4.16 -8.97 -17.72
N TYR A 177 -5.23 -8.25 -17.51
CA TYR A 177 -5.81 -8.02 -16.18
C TYR A 177 -6.94 -9.00 -15.90
N LEU A 178 -6.75 -9.91 -14.95
CA LEU A 178 -7.75 -10.90 -14.55
C LEU A 178 -8.74 -10.32 -13.52
N SER A 179 -9.67 -9.46 -13.96
CA SER A 179 -10.75 -8.90 -13.14
C SER A 179 -11.95 -9.86 -13.08
N ILE A 180 -11.68 -11.12 -12.76
CA ILE A 180 -12.63 -12.24 -12.75
C ILE A 180 -12.54 -13.05 -11.46
N PRO A 181 -13.58 -13.84 -11.10
CA PRO A 181 -13.49 -14.74 -9.96
C PRO A 181 -12.32 -15.74 -10.09
N PRO A 182 -11.60 -16.06 -9.00
CA PRO A 182 -10.45 -16.97 -9.04
C PRO A 182 -10.74 -18.36 -9.60
N ALA A 183 -11.96 -18.85 -9.42
CA ALA A 183 -12.39 -20.13 -9.98
C ALA A 183 -12.32 -20.20 -11.51
N LEU A 184 -12.25 -19.05 -12.20
CA LEU A 184 -12.14 -18.94 -13.66
C LEU A 184 -10.69 -18.80 -14.15
N PHE A 185 -9.73 -18.61 -13.26
CA PHE A 185 -8.31 -18.47 -13.65
C PHE A 185 -7.81 -19.67 -14.46
N PRO A 186 -8.08 -20.95 -14.06
CA PRO A 186 -7.64 -22.10 -14.86
C PRO A 186 -8.16 -22.08 -16.30
N THR A 187 -9.42 -21.72 -16.48
CA THR A 187 -10.06 -21.65 -17.80
C THR A 187 -9.42 -20.56 -18.66
N VAL A 188 -9.30 -19.34 -18.13
CA VAL A 188 -8.74 -18.19 -18.88
C VAL A 188 -7.27 -18.41 -19.20
N LEU A 189 -6.47 -18.85 -18.22
CA LEU A 189 -5.04 -19.12 -18.45
C LEU A 189 -4.83 -20.27 -19.43
N GLY A 190 -5.67 -21.32 -19.38
CA GLY A 190 -5.65 -22.39 -20.37
C GLY A 190 -5.95 -21.89 -21.78
N GLN A 191 -6.91 -21.01 -21.95
CA GLN A 191 -7.22 -20.38 -23.24
C GLN A 191 -6.10 -19.47 -23.73
N MET A 192 -5.49 -18.70 -22.83
CA MET A 192 -4.33 -17.84 -23.18
C MET A 192 -3.14 -18.67 -23.64
N HIS A 193 -2.88 -19.81 -22.98
CA HIS A 193 -1.86 -20.75 -23.41
C HIS A 193 -2.19 -21.38 -24.78
N ARG A 194 -3.43 -21.84 -24.98
CA ARG A 194 -3.91 -22.43 -26.24
C ARG A 194 -3.75 -21.49 -27.43
N THR A 195 -4.07 -20.21 -27.25
CA THR A 195 -4.01 -19.22 -28.33
C THR A 195 -2.63 -18.57 -28.51
N GLY A 196 -1.66 -18.89 -27.62
CA GLY A 196 -0.33 -18.28 -27.62
C GLY A 196 -0.31 -16.80 -27.26
N MET A 197 -1.39 -16.23 -26.72
CA MET A 197 -1.44 -14.81 -26.35
C MET A 197 -0.46 -14.44 -25.23
N ALA A 198 -0.08 -15.40 -24.40
CA ALA A 198 0.91 -15.19 -23.34
C ALA A 198 2.35 -15.17 -23.88
N ASP A 199 2.56 -15.70 -25.08
CA ASP A 199 3.88 -15.79 -25.68
C ASP A 199 4.26 -14.46 -26.33
N ASN A 200 5.51 -14.05 -26.14
CA ASN A 200 6.03 -12.89 -26.83
C ASN A 200 6.56 -13.29 -28.20
N HIS A 201 5.78 -12.99 -29.24
CA HIS A 201 6.12 -13.32 -30.63
C HIS A 201 7.01 -12.28 -31.31
N GLN A 202 7.19 -11.09 -30.72
CA GLN A 202 8.00 -10.02 -31.27
C GLN A 202 9.25 -9.76 -30.44
N ALA A 203 10.39 -9.60 -31.09
CA ALA A 203 11.64 -9.31 -30.42
C ALA A 203 11.54 -7.96 -29.67
N GLY A 204 11.70 -7.98 -28.35
CA GLY A 204 11.66 -6.80 -27.49
C GLY A 204 10.29 -6.44 -26.92
N GLY A 205 9.22 -7.14 -27.28
CA GLY A 205 7.91 -6.97 -26.65
C GLY A 205 7.81 -7.67 -25.29
N TRP A 206 6.75 -7.39 -24.52
CA TRP A 206 6.51 -8.00 -23.22
C TRP A 206 5.04 -8.43 -23.07
N ARG A 207 4.82 -9.52 -22.31
CA ARG A 207 3.50 -10.03 -21.95
C ARG A 207 3.42 -10.16 -20.43
N ARG A 208 2.54 -9.41 -19.80
CA ARG A 208 2.40 -9.38 -18.33
C ARG A 208 0.99 -9.76 -17.91
N VAL A 209 0.87 -10.48 -16.80
CA VAL A 209 -0.43 -10.84 -16.22
C VAL A 209 -0.61 -10.17 -14.86
N VAL A 210 -1.81 -9.63 -14.64
CA VAL A 210 -2.21 -9.03 -13.37
C VAL A 210 -3.24 -9.93 -12.72
N VAL A 211 -2.93 -10.38 -11.51
CA VAL A 211 -3.77 -11.30 -10.72
C VAL A 211 -4.26 -10.56 -9.47
N GLU A 212 -5.58 -10.54 -9.29
CA GLU A 212 -6.23 -9.98 -8.11
C GLU A 212 -6.31 -10.99 -6.95
N LYS A 213 -6.39 -10.49 -5.72
CA LYS A 213 -6.69 -11.34 -4.58
C LYS A 213 -8.11 -11.93 -4.68
N PRO A 214 -8.34 -13.13 -4.09
CA PRO A 214 -7.45 -13.90 -3.22
C PRO A 214 -6.46 -14.77 -3.97
N PHE A 215 -5.25 -14.91 -3.41
CA PHE A 215 -4.19 -15.79 -3.92
C PHE A 215 -4.27 -17.15 -3.23
N GLY A 216 -5.29 -17.95 -3.58
CA GLY A 216 -5.67 -19.13 -2.84
C GLY A 216 -6.53 -18.84 -1.60
N HIS A 217 -6.89 -19.87 -0.88
CA HIS A 217 -7.63 -19.82 0.39
C HIS A 217 -6.89 -20.59 1.51
N ASP A 218 -5.78 -21.25 1.16
CA ASP A 218 -4.80 -21.94 1.99
C ASP A 218 -3.49 -22.09 1.21
N LEU A 219 -2.44 -22.60 1.84
CA LEU A 219 -1.16 -22.83 1.20
C LEU A 219 -1.23 -23.79 -0.01
N PRO A 220 -1.93 -24.96 0.08
CA PRO A 220 -2.07 -25.84 -1.08
C PRO A 220 -2.70 -25.18 -2.30
N SER A 221 -3.77 -24.44 -2.12
CA SER A 221 -4.44 -23.73 -3.22
C SER A 221 -3.62 -22.57 -3.77
N ALA A 222 -2.86 -21.87 -2.91
CA ALA A 222 -1.93 -20.85 -3.34
C ALA A 222 -0.80 -21.42 -4.20
N LEU A 223 -0.22 -22.56 -3.80
CA LEU A 223 0.78 -23.28 -4.58
C LEU A 223 0.20 -23.76 -5.94
N ALA A 224 -1.02 -24.28 -5.94
CA ALA A 224 -1.69 -24.69 -7.17
C ALA A 224 -1.90 -23.51 -8.12
N LEU A 225 -2.32 -22.34 -7.60
CA LEU A 225 -2.49 -21.13 -8.38
C LEU A 225 -1.14 -20.61 -8.92
N ASN A 226 -0.09 -20.60 -8.09
CA ASN A 226 1.24 -20.19 -8.51
C ASN A 226 1.73 -21.09 -9.67
N ASN A 227 1.68 -22.41 -9.51
CA ASN A 227 2.09 -23.36 -10.55
C ASN A 227 1.30 -23.18 -11.86
N LEU A 228 -0.01 -22.90 -11.75
CA LEU A 228 -0.84 -22.65 -12.91
C LEU A 228 -0.41 -21.37 -13.66
N VAL A 229 -0.23 -20.28 -12.94
CA VAL A 229 0.19 -19.00 -13.55
C VAL A 229 1.59 -19.12 -14.14
N ASP A 230 2.52 -19.74 -13.43
CA ASP A 230 3.91 -19.94 -13.85
C ASP A 230 4.05 -20.94 -15.03
N SER A 231 3.01 -21.75 -15.30
CA SER A 231 2.95 -22.60 -16.51
C SER A 231 2.63 -21.81 -17.78
N VAL A 232 2.13 -20.58 -17.64
CA VAL A 232 1.70 -19.72 -18.76
C VAL A 232 2.58 -18.47 -18.88
N PHE A 233 2.99 -17.88 -17.77
CA PHE A 233 3.80 -16.67 -17.71
C PHE A 233 5.10 -16.91 -16.96
N THR A 234 6.15 -16.18 -17.31
CA THR A 234 7.38 -16.19 -16.51
C THR A 234 7.14 -15.48 -15.17
N PRO A 235 7.77 -15.90 -14.06
CA PRO A 235 7.56 -15.27 -12.75
C PRO A 235 7.81 -13.76 -12.72
N GLY A 236 8.69 -13.24 -13.59
CA GLY A 236 8.98 -11.81 -13.70
C GLY A 236 7.84 -10.99 -14.33
N ASP A 237 6.94 -11.65 -15.06
CA ASP A 237 5.82 -11.04 -15.77
C ASP A 237 4.49 -11.18 -15.02
N VAL A 238 4.51 -11.68 -13.78
CA VAL A 238 3.32 -11.89 -12.95
C VAL A 238 3.22 -10.81 -11.88
N TYR A 239 2.15 -10.02 -11.93
CA TYR A 239 1.87 -8.90 -11.04
C TYR A 239 0.67 -9.22 -10.14
N ARG A 240 0.94 -9.62 -8.89
CA ARG A 240 -0.11 -9.85 -7.88
C ARG A 240 -0.48 -8.56 -7.20
N ILE A 241 -1.76 -8.21 -7.19
CA ILE A 241 -2.21 -6.95 -6.60
C ILE A 241 -2.56 -7.11 -5.13
N ASP A 242 -1.77 -6.45 -4.28
CA ASP A 242 -2.20 -5.97 -2.99
C ASP A 242 -2.31 -4.45 -3.04
N HIS A 243 -3.53 -3.93 -3.13
CA HIS A 243 -3.76 -2.50 -3.33
C HIS A 243 -3.27 -1.61 -2.18
N TYR A 244 -2.96 -2.18 -1.00
CA TYR A 244 -2.33 -1.43 0.09
C TYR A 244 -0.91 -1.01 -0.25
N LEU A 245 -0.17 -1.82 -1.00
CA LEU A 245 1.19 -1.48 -1.44
C LEU A 245 1.21 -0.30 -2.42
N GLY A 246 0.12 -0.07 -3.15
CA GLY A 246 -0.05 1.09 -4.03
C GLY A 246 -0.33 2.41 -3.31
N LYS A 247 -0.53 2.41 -1.98
CA LYS A 247 -0.78 3.65 -1.22
C LYS A 247 0.52 4.39 -0.93
N GLU A 248 0.55 5.71 -1.15
CA GLU A 248 1.72 6.56 -0.88
C GLU A 248 2.20 6.47 0.57
N THR A 249 1.28 6.42 1.53
CA THR A 249 1.59 6.28 2.96
C THR A 249 2.23 4.95 3.32
N VAL A 250 1.94 3.88 2.59
CA VAL A 250 2.59 2.57 2.76
C VAL A 250 4.00 2.60 2.17
N GLN A 251 4.18 3.17 1.00
CA GLN A 251 5.50 3.36 0.39
C GLN A 251 6.39 4.26 1.24
N ASN A 252 5.80 5.28 1.90
CA ASN A 252 6.50 6.18 2.80
C ASN A 252 7.11 5.49 4.02
N ILE A 253 6.68 4.29 4.41
CA ILE A 253 7.33 3.51 5.48
C ILE A 253 8.82 3.34 5.17
N MET A 254 9.16 3.02 3.92
CA MET A 254 10.54 2.87 3.46
C MET A 254 11.30 4.19 3.48
N ALA A 255 10.70 5.28 2.98
CA ALA A 255 11.29 6.60 3.02
C ALA A 255 11.52 7.09 4.46
N LEU A 256 10.52 6.91 5.35
CA LEU A 256 10.63 7.25 6.76
C LEU A 256 11.81 6.54 7.43
N ARG A 257 11.95 5.26 7.18
CA ARG A 257 12.98 4.43 7.79
C ARG A 257 14.36 4.70 7.20
N PHE A 258 14.50 4.62 5.88
CA PHE A 258 15.80 4.52 5.23
C PHE A 258 16.38 5.88 4.77
N ALA A 259 15.55 6.93 4.64
CA ALA A 259 16.05 8.26 4.35
C ALA A 259 16.35 9.11 5.60
N ASN A 260 16.02 8.60 6.82
CA ASN A 260 16.10 9.38 8.04
C ASN A 260 16.94 8.68 9.13
N GLN A 261 18.19 9.16 9.31
CA GLN A 261 19.11 8.65 10.33
C GLN A 261 18.56 8.75 11.77
N LEU A 262 17.50 9.52 12.00
CA LEU A 262 16.87 9.65 13.31
C LEU A 262 16.14 8.36 13.74
N PHE A 263 15.53 7.64 12.81
CA PHE A 263 14.64 6.51 13.13
C PHE A 263 15.34 5.16 13.07
N GLU A 264 16.17 4.90 12.07
CA GLU A 264 16.77 3.59 11.86
C GLU A 264 17.59 3.06 13.04
N PRO A 265 18.42 3.87 13.77
CA PRO A 265 19.15 3.38 14.94
C PRO A 265 18.29 2.88 16.09
N VAL A 266 17.05 3.38 16.21
CA VAL A 266 16.11 2.99 17.27
C VAL A 266 15.06 1.98 16.80
N TRP A 267 15.12 1.55 15.54
CA TRP A 267 14.15 0.65 14.90
C TRP A 267 14.52 -0.83 15.11
N ASN A 268 14.63 -1.25 16.39
CA ASN A 268 15.05 -2.60 16.75
C ASN A 268 14.66 -2.97 18.19
N ALA A 269 14.90 -4.22 18.56
CA ALA A 269 14.57 -4.80 19.86
C ALA A 269 15.23 -4.11 21.07
N ASN A 270 16.29 -3.30 20.89
CA ASN A 270 16.87 -2.56 22.01
C ASN A 270 15.96 -1.41 22.48
N TYR A 271 15.22 -0.79 21.56
CA TYR A 271 14.44 0.41 21.80
C TYR A 271 12.93 0.20 21.68
N VAL A 272 12.48 -0.70 20.78
CA VAL A 272 11.06 -0.99 20.57
C VAL A 272 10.54 -1.95 21.64
N ASP A 273 9.42 -1.60 22.27
CA ASP A 273 8.70 -2.45 23.23
C ASP A 273 7.74 -3.39 22.50
N SER A 274 6.97 -2.86 21.58
CA SER A 274 6.00 -3.63 20.79
C SER A 274 5.60 -2.88 19.52
N VAL A 275 5.08 -3.61 18.54
CA VAL A 275 4.47 -3.04 17.35
C VAL A 275 3.01 -3.48 17.27
N GLN A 276 2.12 -2.55 16.94
CA GLN A 276 0.69 -2.80 16.78
C GLN A 276 0.22 -2.35 15.41
N ILE A 277 -0.37 -3.26 14.63
CA ILE A 277 -0.94 -2.94 13.32
C ILE A 277 -2.44 -3.16 13.38
N THR A 278 -3.21 -2.10 13.17
CA THR A 278 -4.67 -2.12 13.19
C THR A 278 -5.22 -1.78 11.82
N MET A 279 -6.11 -2.62 11.29
CA MET A 279 -6.94 -2.33 10.12
C MET A 279 -8.40 -2.53 10.51
N ALA A 280 -9.09 -1.43 10.79
CA ALA A 280 -10.47 -1.41 11.24
C ALA A 280 -11.40 -0.89 10.14
N GLU A 281 -12.55 -1.52 10.00
CA GLU A 281 -13.63 -1.10 9.12
C GLU A 281 -14.90 -0.84 9.92
N ASP A 282 -15.57 0.28 9.65
CA ASP A 282 -16.86 0.65 10.25
C ASP A 282 -18.06 0.08 9.48
N ILE A 283 -17.82 -0.51 8.34
CA ILE A 283 -18.82 -1.17 7.50
C ILE A 283 -18.96 -2.66 7.82
N GLY A 284 -20.12 -3.26 7.50
CA GLY A 284 -20.33 -4.72 7.50
C GLY A 284 -19.97 -5.35 6.16
N THR A 285 -20.53 -6.53 5.88
CA THR A 285 -20.26 -7.28 4.64
C THR A 285 -21.03 -6.75 3.43
N GLY A 286 -22.11 -6.01 3.64
CA GLY A 286 -22.97 -5.48 2.60
C GLY A 286 -23.50 -6.57 1.65
N GLY A 287 -23.64 -6.26 0.36
CA GLY A 287 -24.10 -7.22 -0.65
C GLY A 287 -23.13 -8.37 -0.98
N ARG A 288 -22.01 -8.52 -0.26
CA ARG A 288 -20.98 -9.55 -0.47
C ARG A 288 -20.92 -10.58 0.68
N ALA A 289 -21.97 -10.69 1.47
CA ALA A 289 -22.01 -11.51 2.67
C ALA A 289 -21.67 -13.00 2.40
N ALA A 290 -22.25 -13.60 1.39
CA ALA A 290 -21.96 -15.01 1.04
C ALA A 290 -20.49 -15.24 0.63
N PHE A 291 -19.86 -14.29 -0.08
CA PHE A 291 -18.43 -14.36 -0.39
C PHE A 291 -17.58 -14.21 0.86
N TYR A 292 -17.93 -13.25 1.73
CA TYR A 292 -17.21 -13.00 2.96
C TYR A 292 -17.32 -14.17 3.94
N ASP A 293 -18.48 -14.84 3.98
CA ASP A 293 -18.70 -15.99 4.84
C ASP A 293 -17.79 -17.19 4.50
N ALA A 294 -17.40 -17.30 3.24
CA ALA A 294 -16.42 -18.29 2.80
C ALA A 294 -14.95 -17.85 3.01
N THR A 295 -14.71 -16.56 3.36
CA THR A 295 -13.36 -16.01 3.43
C THR A 295 -12.92 -15.73 4.87
N GLY A 296 -13.69 -14.95 5.63
CA GLY A 296 -13.34 -14.49 6.97
C GLY A 296 -12.32 -13.37 7.01
N ALA A 297 -12.15 -12.78 8.20
CA ALA A 297 -11.26 -11.63 8.42
C ALA A 297 -9.78 -11.97 8.25
N ALA A 298 -9.38 -13.18 8.65
CA ALA A 298 -7.98 -13.59 8.57
C ALA A 298 -7.51 -13.74 7.12
N ARG A 299 -8.27 -14.43 6.28
CA ARG A 299 -7.95 -14.59 4.86
C ARG A 299 -8.12 -13.30 4.08
N ASP A 300 -9.16 -12.50 4.41
CA ASP A 300 -9.42 -11.25 3.69
C ASP A 300 -8.37 -10.18 3.95
N VAL A 301 -7.82 -10.09 5.18
CA VAL A 301 -7.01 -8.95 5.62
C VAL A 301 -5.68 -9.34 6.25
N LEU A 302 -5.62 -10.30 7.17
CA LEU A 302 -4.37 -10.66 7.85
C LEU A 302 -3.35 -11.25 6.87
N GLN A 303 -3.77 -12.21 6.05
CA GLN A 303 -2.93 -12.99 5.13
C GLN A 303 -2.21 -12.12 4.12
N ASN A 304 -2.78 -10.99 3.77
CA ASN A 304 -2.28 -10.09 2.73
C ASN A 304 -1.86 -8.73 3.33
N HIS A 305 -2.76 -7.78 3.40
CA HIS A 305 -2.47 -6.39 3.75
C HIS A 305 -1.68 -6.23 5.05
N LEU A 306 -2.10 -6.92 6.15
CA LEU A 306 -1.42 -6.75 7.44
C LEU A 306 -0.04 -7.40 7.48
N LEU A 307 0.14 -8.56 6.84
CA LEU A 307 1.46 -9.19 6.75
C LEU A 307 2.39 -8.39 5.80
N GLN A 308 1.87 -7.75 4.76
CA GLN A 308 2.65 -6.86 3.91
C GLN A 308 3.08 -5.58 4.67
N LEU A 309 2.17 -4.96 5.44
CA LEU A 309 2.51 -3.83 6.31
C LEU A 309 3.56 -4.22 7.37
N LEU A 310 3.40 -5.40 7.98
CA LEU A 310 4.38 -5.95 8.91
C LEU A 310 5.74 -6.12 8.22
N ALA A 311 5.79 -6.73 7.04
CA ALA A 311 7.04 -6.98 6.32
C ALA A 311 7.78 -5.69 5.99
N LEU A 312 7.11 -4.66 5.44
CA LEU A 312 7.69 -3.34 5.16
C LEU A 312 8.18 -2.62 6.43
N THR A 313 7.44 -2.79 7.53
CA THR A 313 7.82 -2.18 8.82
C THR A 313 9.03 -2.88 9.45
N ALA A 314 9.17 -4.19 9.25
CA ALA A 314 10.17 -5.01 9.93
C ALA A 314 11.42 -5.32 9.10
N MET A 315 11.39 -5.20 7.77
CA MET A 315 12.48 -5.60 6.88
C MET A 315 13.79 -4.83 7.16
N GLU A 316 14.92 -5.39 6.74
CA GLU A 316 16.20 -4.68 6.71
C GLU A 316 16.20 -3.67 5.54
N GLU A 317 17.14 -2.73 5.58
CA GLU A 317 17.37 -1.81 4.47
C GLU A 317 17.83 -2.59 3.24
N PRO A 318 17.13 -2.47 2.08
CA PRO A 318 17.56 -3.09 0.85
C PRO A 318 18.86 -2.44 0.32
N VAL A 319 19.71 -3.20 -0.36
CA VAL A 319 20.98 -2.71 -0.92
C VAL A 319 20.75 -1.58 -1.92
N GLU A 320 19.67 -1.66 -2.68
CA GLU A 320 19.20 -0.61 -3.58
C GLU A 320 17.67 -0.62 -3.63
N PHE A 321 17.08 0.49 -4.06
CA PHE A 321 15.62 0.61 -4.18
C PHE A 321 15.15 -0.03 -5.51
N ALA A 322 15.27 -1.35 -5.57
CA ALA A 322 14.86 -2.20 -6.69
C ALA A 322 13.88 -3.27 -6.24
N ALA A 323 13.02 -3.74 -7.15
CA ALA A 323 11.95 -4.68 -6.84
C ALA A 323 12.45 -5.95 -6.15
N GLU A 324 13.48 -6.59 -6.69
CA GLU A 324 13.99 -7.85 -6.16
C GLU A 324 14.66 -7.69 -4.78
N GLU A 325 15.35 -6.57 -4.54
CA GLU A 325 15.98 -6.30 -3.26
C GLU A 325 14.92 -6.07 -2.16
N ILE A 326 13.90 -5.25 -2.45
CA ILE A 326 12.79 -5.00 -1.51
C ILE A 326 12.03 -6.29 -1.21
N ARG A 327 11.68 -7.08 -2.22
CA ARG A 327 10.99 -8.37 -2.06
C ARG A 327 11.83 -9.37 -1.27
N THR A 328 13.15 -9.38 -1.50
CA THR A 328 14.09 -10.24 -0.76
C THR A 328 14.14 -9.88 0.72
N GLU A 329 14.12 -8.60 1.08
CA GLU A 329 14.08 -8.22 2.49
C GLU A 329 12.71 -8.52 3.13
N LYS A 330 11.61 -8.32 2.42
CA LYS A 330 10.26 -8.68 2.89
C LYS A 330 10.11 -10.17 3.16
N ILE A 331 10.58 -11.05 2.24
CA ILE A 331 10.45 -12.50 2.42
C ILE A 331 11.28 -13.03 3.60
N LYS A 332 12.43 -12.42 3.91
CA LYS A 332 13.20 -12.77 5.11
C LYS A 332 12.38 -12.56 6.38
N VAL A 333 11.65 -11.46 6.46
CA VAL A 333 10.74 -11.18 7.58
C VAL A 333 9.62 -12.20 7.66
N LEU A 334 8.89 -12.42 6.56
CA LEU A 334 7.75 -13.34 6.52
C LEU A 334 8.14 -14.77 6.93
N ARG A 335 9.33 -15.24 6.51
CA ARG A 335 9.87 -16.55 6.89
C ARG A 335 10.33 -16.62 8.34
N ALA A 336 10.66 -15.50 8.95
CA ALA A 336 11.09 -15.41 10.35
C ALA A 336 9.92 -15.28 11.33
N ILE A 337 8.69 -15.16 10.84
CA ILE A 337 7.50 -15.08 11.70
C ILE A 337 7.26 -16.43 12.36
N THR A 338 7.05 -16.40 13.68
CA THR A 338 6.62 -17.55 14.48
C THR A 338 5.36 -17.20 15.29
N LEU A 339 4.56 -18.24 15.50
CA LEU A 339 3.37 -18.14 16.34
C LEU A 339 3.72 -18.46 17.80
N PRO A 340 3.03 -17.86 18.79
CA PRO A 340 3.13 -18.28 20.18
C PRO A 340 2.69 -19.73 20.37
N GLU A 341 3.27 -20.43 21.33
CA GLU A 341 2.89 -21.81 21.67
C GLU A 341 1.42 -21.92 22.13
N ASP A 342 0.93 -20.95 22.89
CA ASP A 342 -0.45 -20.88 23.35
C ASP A 342 -1.30 -20.02 22.40
N LEU A 343 -1.80 -20.63 21.32
CA LEU A 343 -2.70 -19.95 20.39
C LEU A 343 -4.03 -19.55 21.04
N GLY A 344 -4.49 -20.28 22.07
CA GLY A 344 -5.71 -19.93 22.79
C GLY A 344 -5.64 -18.58 23.50
N ALA A 345 -4.44 -18.19 23.95
CA ALA A 345 -4.21 -16.90 24.60
C ALA A 345 -3.89 -15.78 23.59
N TYR A 346 -3.35 -16.11 22.40
CA TYR A 346 -2.72 -15.13 21.51
C TYR A 346 -3.23 -15.12 20.07
N ALA A 347 -4.27 -15.91 19.76
CA ALA A 347 -4.97 -15.91 18.48
C ALA A 347 -6.48 -15.85 18.70
N ILE A 348 -7.01 -14.64 18.66
CA ILE A 348 -8.41 -14.35 19.01
C ILE A 348 -9.19 -14.07 17.73
N ARG A 349 -10.30 -14.79 17.53
CA ARG A 349 -11.28 -14.48 16.50
C ARG A 349 -12.60 -14.01 17.09
N GLY A 350 -13.29 -13.12 16.39
CA GLY A 350 -14.56 -12.57 16.84
C GLY A 350 -15.58 -12.44 15.72
N GLN A 351 -16.86 -12.33 16.12
CA GLN A 351 -17.95 -12.07 15.19
C GLN A 351 -18.82 -10.95 15.74
N TYR A 352 -19.16 -9.94 14.90
CA TYR A 352 -19.96 -8.82 15.40
C TYR A 352 -21.41 -9.22 15.65
N ASP A 353 -21.90 -8.75 16.78
CA ASP A 353 -23.30 -8.81 17.18
C ASP A 353 -23.96 -7.43 16.92
N GLN A 354 -25.27 -7.39 17.11
CA GLN A 354 -26.02 -6.14 17.00
C GLN A 354 -25.42 -5.05 17.91
N GLY A 355 -25.50 -3.82 17.46
CA GLY A 355 -24.98 -2.68 18.20
C GLY A 355 -25.39 -1.35 17.62
N TRP A 356 -24.65 -0.31 17.94
CA TRP A 356 -24.85 1.04 17.43
C TRP A 356 -23.58 1.55 16.76
N LEU A 357 -23.71 2.10 15.56
CA LEU A 357 -22.61 2.68 14.81
C LEU A 357 -23.07 3.98 14.17
N ALA A 358 -22.33 5.06 14.38
CA ALA A 358 -22.69 6.41 13.90
C ALA A 358 -24.11 6.85 14.23
N GLY A 359 -24.65 6.40 15.39
CA GLY A 359 -26.01 6.74 15.81
C GLY A 359 -27.12 5.83 15.25
N GLU A 360 -26.79 4.86 14.42
CA GLU A 360 -27.73 3.90 13.85
C GLU A 360 -27.59 2.52 14.46
N ARG A 361 -28.72 1.82 14.61
CA ARG A 361 -28.72 0.41 15.03
C ARG A 361 -28.35 -0.48 13.87
N VAL A 362 -27.34 -1.33 14.05
CA VAL A 362 -26.87 -2.30 13.06
C VAL A 362 -27.15 -3.71 13.50
N LYS A 363 -27.38 -4.60 12.52
CA LYS A 363 -27.69 -6.02 12.74
C LYS A 363 -26.44 -6.80 13.14
N ALA A 364 -26.65 -7.94 13.79
CA ALA A 364 -25.63 -8.97 13.98
C ALA A 364 -25.20 -9.56 12.64
N TYR A 365 -24.00 -10.12 12.56
CA TYR A 365 -23.47 -10.76 11.35
C TYR A 365 -24.39 -11.86 10.80
N ARG A 366 -24.84 -12.75 11.68
CA ARG A 366 -25.75 -13.86 11.30
C ARG A 366 -27.16 -13.41 10.90
N ALA A 367 -27.49 -12.13 11.11
CA ALA A 367 -28.75 -11.53 10.68
C ALA A 367 -28.61 -10.74 9.37
N GLU A 368 -27.41 -10.68 8.78
CA GLU A 368 -27.22 -10.09 7.45
C GLU A 368 -27.72 -11.05 6.34
N GLU A 369 -28.23 -10.47 5.26
CA GLU A 369 -28.73 -11.25 4.12
C GLU A 369 -27.58 -12.02 3.46
N GLY A 370 -27.78 -13.31 3.22
CA GLY A 370 -26.79 -14.21 2.60
C GLY A 370 -25.79 -14.83 3.58
N VAL A 371 -25.90 -14.56 4.89
CA VAL A 371 -25.10 -15.23 5.92
C VAL A 371 -25.89 -16.42 6.50
N PRO A 372 -25.30 -17.63 6.59
CA PRO A 372 -25.92 -18.77 7.27
C PRO A 372 -26.15 -18.46 8.77
N ALA A 373 -27.30 -18.86 9.31
CA ALA A 373 -27.64 -18.60 10.72
C ALA A 373 -26.63 -19.21 11.72
N GLU A 374 -25.99 -20.31 11.33
CA GLU A 374 -25.00 -21.03 12.15
C GLU A 374 -23.55 -20.69 11.75
N SER A 375 -23.34 -19.62 10.96
CA SER A 375 -22.00 -19.25 10.53
C SER A 375 -21.05 -19.02 11.71
N ASN A 376 -19.89 -19.64 11.65
CA ASN A 376 -18.77 -19.44 12.58
C ASN A 376 -17.61 -18.62 11.95
N THR A 377 -17.87 -17.99 10.81
CA THR A 377 -16.87 -17.15 10.13
C THR A 377 -16.59 -15.91 10.99
N GLU A 378 -15.32 -15.65 11.18
CA GLU A 378 -14.87 -14.50 11.95
C GLU A 378 -14.97 -13.21 11.14
N THR A 379 -15.47 -12.15 11.78
CA THR A 379 -15.50 -10.78 11.26
C THR A 379 -14.47 -9.89 11.96
N TYR A 380 -13.71 -10.48 12.86
CA TYR A 380 -12.62 -9.88 13.61
C TYR A 380 -11.55 -10.94 13.89
N ALA A 381 -10.30 -10.55 13.70
CA ALA A 381 -9.16 -11.37 14.10
C ALA A 381 -8.10 -10.49 14.79
N ALA A 382 -7.52 -10.99 15.87
CA ALA A 382 -6.37 -10.39 16.52
C ALA A 382 -5.34 -11.47 16.86
N VAL A 383 -4.09 -11.24 16.51
CA VAL A 383 -3.01 -12.22 16.69
C VAL A 383 -1.75 -11.55 17.21
N LYS A 384 -1.03 -12.28 18.06
CA LYS A 384 0.35 -11.96 18.43
C LYS A 384 1.29 -12.79 17.56
N LEU A 385 2.28 -12.14 16.99
CA LEU A 385 3.34 -12.76 16.20
C LEU A 385 4.69 -12.42 16.80
N ASN A 386 5.69 -13.29 16.62
CA ASN A 386 7.09 -12.99 16.88
C ASN A 386 7.86 -13.00 15.57
N ILE A 387 8.95 -12.24 15.50
CA ILE A 387 9.85 -12.23 14.34
C ILE A 387 11.23 -12.63 14.84
N GLU A 388 11.68 -13.82 14.49
CA GLU A 388 12.91 -14.42 14.97
C GLU A 388 14.12 -13.96 14.15
N THR A 389 14.38 -12.67 14.22
CA THR A 389 15.57 -12.02 13.64
C THR A 389 16.33 -11.27 14.72
N ARG A 390 17.62 -11.01 14.49
CA ARG A 390 18.43 -10.24 15.45
C ARG A 390 17.85 -8.85 15.73
N ARG A 391 17.17 -8.25 14.76
CA ARG A 391 16.52 -6.93 14.90
C ARG A 391 15.30 -7.00 15.82
N TRP A 392 14.52 -8.10 15.78
CA TRP A 392 13.16 -8.11 16.36
C TRP A 392 12.95 -9.18 17.44
N ALA A 393 13.91 -10.08 17.67
CA ALA A 393 13.73 -11.13 18.69
C ALA A 393 13.33 -10.54 20.05
N GLY A 394 12.23 -11.07 20.60
CA GLY A 394 11.65 -10.62 21.87
C GLY A 394 10.73 -9.39 21.79
N VAL A 395 10.51 -8.80 20.60
CA VAL A 395 9.52 -7.76 20.38
C VAL A 395 8.21 -8.39 19.89
N PRO A 396 7.10 -8.31 20.64
CA PRO A 396 5.82 -8.82 20.16
C PRO A 396 5.21 -7.87 19.10
N TRP A 397 4.61 -8.50 18.09
CA TRP A 397 3.86 -7.85 17.02
C TRP A 397 2.39 -8.22 17.16
N TYR A 398 1.54 -7.23 17.42
CA TYR A 398 0.10 -7.43 17.57
C TYR A 398 -0.60 -6.89 16.33
N LEU A 399 -1.29 -7.78 15.62
CA LEU A 399 -2.08 -7.44 14.45
C LEU A 399 -3.56 -7.62 14.77
N ARG A 400 -4.40 -6.68 14.36
CA ARG A 400 -5.86 -6.85 14.42
C ARG A 400 -6.56 -6.25 13.21
N THR A 401 -7.64 -6.91 12.84
CA THR A 401 -8.60 -6.41 11.85
C THR A 401 -10.02 -6.73 12.28
N GLY A 402 -11.00 -6.00 11.76
CA GLY A 402 -12.40 -6.33 12.00
C GLY A 402 -13.36 -5.36 11.32
N LYS A 403 -14.60 -5.85 11.17
CA LYS A 403 -15.72 -5.09 10.61
C LYS A 403 -16.62 -4.55 11.74
N ARG A 404 -17.45 -3.54 11.42
CA ARG A 404 -18.33 -2.88 12.40
C ARG A 404 -17.59 -2.36 13.64
N LEU A 405 -16.30 -2.02 13.49
CA LEU A 405 -15.52 -1.32 14.52
C LEU A 405 -15.92 0.16 14.58
N PRO A 406 -15.56 0.92 15.64
CA PRO A 406 -16.06 2.28 15.86
C PRO A 406 -15.80 3.26 14.72
N ARG A 407 -14.72 3.05 13.98
CA ARG A 407 -14.34 3.87 12.80
C ARG A 407 -13.43 3.11 11.86
N ARG A 408 -13.42 3.54 10.60
CA ARG A 408 -12.45 3.07 9.62
C ARG A 408 -11.08 3.68 9.90
N VAL A 409 -10.06 2.83 10.09
CA VAL A 409 -8.68 3.26 10.29
C VAL A 409 -7.69 2.16 9.93
N THR A 410 -6.58 2.53 9.31
CA THR A 410 -5.40 1.66 9.19
C THR A 410 -4.20 2.42 9.71
N GLU A 411 -3.53 1.87 10.73
CA GLU A 411 -2.34 2.47 11.32
C GLU A 411 -1.34 1.43 11.79
N ILE A 412 -0.08 1.84 11.84
CA ILE A 412 1.04 1.10 12.43
C ILE A 412 1.56 1.92 13.61
N GLY A 413 1.46 1.37 14.81
CA GLY A 413 1.98 1.97 16.03
C GLY A 413 3.26 1.27 16.48
N VAL A 414 4.39 1.97 16.46
CA VAL A 414 5.65 1.52 17.05
C VAL A 414 5.78 2.14 18.44
N LEU A 415 5.71 1.31 19.47
CA LEU A 415 5.80 1.74 20.85
C LEU A 415 7.23 1.50 21.34
N PHE A 416 7.85 2.55 21.86
CA PHE A 416 9.22 2.46 22.37
C PHE A 416 9.23 2.07 23.85
N LYS A 417 10.31 1.43 24.27
CA LYS A 417 10.55 1.12 25.69
C LYS A 417 10.57 2.40 26.51
N LYS A 418 10.08 2.31 27.75
CA LYS A 418 10.19 3.43 28.68
C LYS A 418 11.65 3.72 28.99
N ALA A 419 11.92 5.00 29.28
CA ALA A 419 13.25 5.38 29.74
C ALA A 419 13.62 4.54 30.98
N PRO A 420 14.82 3.92 31.03
CA PRO A 420 15.21 3.05 32.13
C PRO A 420 15.33 3.80 33.47
N HIS A 421 15.52 5.09 33.42
CA HIS A 421 15.57 5.98 34.58
C HIS A 421 14.97 7.33 34.22
N LEU A 422 14.16 7.88 35.11
CA LEU A 422 13.62 9.24 35.03
C LEU A 422 14.12 10.02 36.26
N PRO A 423 14.86 11.13 36.09
CA PRO A 423 15.36 11.94 37.19
C PRO A 423 14.28 12.83 37.82
N PHE A 424 13.04 12.66 37.40
CA PHE A 424 11.88 13.43 37.86
C PHE A 424 11.14 12.71 38.98
N ASN A 425 10.41 13.45 39.83
CA ASN A 425 9.54 12.85 40.83
C ASN A 425 8.42 12.02 40.18
N ARG A 426 7.98 10.95 40.80
CA ARG A 426 6.88 10.10 40.27
C ARG A 426 5.57 10.86 40.07
N THR A 427 5.32 11.89 40.87
CA THR A 427 4.14 12.76 40.72
C THR A 427 4.20 13.60 39.45
N ASP A 428 5.39 14.04 39.08
CA ASP A 428 5.62 14.92 37.94
C ASP A 428 5.56 14.17 36.59
N THR A 429 5.63 12.84 36.61
CA THR A 429 5.63 11.95 35.43
C THR A 429 4.48 10.95 35.42
N LYS A 430 3.45 11.15 36.28
CA LYS A 430 2.34 10.20 36.44
C LYS A 430 1.57 9.92 35.15
N GLU A 431 1.48 10.90 34.26
CA GLU A 431 0.77 10.82 32.97
C GLU A 431 1.70 10.50 31.79
N LEU A 432 3.00 10.24 32.04
CA LEU A 432 3.94 9.92 30.98
C LEU A 432 3.78 8.47 30.54
N GLY A 433 3.40 8.31 29.27
CA GLY A 433 3.27 7.01 28.60
C GLY A 433 4.55 6.54 27.90
N HIS A 434 4.38 5.63 26.98
CA HIS A 434 5.45 5.23 26.05
C HIS A 434 5.60 6.29 24.97
N ASN A 435 6.82 6.61 24.59
CA ASN A 435 7.04 7.29 23.33
C ASN A 435 6.54 6.38 22.22
N SER A 436 5.91 6.94 21.21
CA SER A 436 5.42 6.13 20.09
C SER A 436 5.48 6.90 18.78
N LEU A 437 5.78 6.17 17.71
CA LEU A 437 5.63 6.64 16.34
C LEU A 437 4.43 5.91 15.74
N VAL A 438 3.48 6.66 15.20
CA VAL A 438 2.28 6.11 14.58
C VAL A 438 2.24 6.54 13.12
N ILE A 439 2.25 5.55 12.22
CA ILE A 439 2.07 5.76 10.80
C ILE A 439 0.59 5.52 10.49
N ARG A 440 -0.10 6.59 10.08
CA ARG A 440 -1.51 6.54 9.69
C ARG A 440 -1.61 6.34 8.19
N VAL A 441 -2.13 5.18 7.78
CA VAL A 441 -2.29 4.82 6.37
C VAL A 441 -3.60 5.36 5.80
N GLN A 442 -4.65 5.37 6.62
CA GLN A 442 -5.96 5.93 6.28
C GLN A 442 -6.82 6.11 7.55
N PRO A 443 -7.83 7.03 7.56
CA PRO A 443 -8.20 7.97 6.50
C PRO A 443 -7.29 9.21 6.50
N ASP A 444 -6.75 9.61 7.66
CA ASP A 444 -5.95 10.82 7.85
C ASP A 444 -4.47 10.46 7.66
N GLU A 445 -4.03 10.47 6.42
CA GLU A 445 -2.68 10.07 6.02
C GLU A 445 -1.61 10.92 6.69
N GLY A 446 -0.67 10.27 7.43
CA GLY A 446 0.35 11.04 8.15
C GLY A 446 1.16 10.22 9.15
N ILE A 447 1.98 10.92 9.92
CA ILE A 447 2.84 10.38 10.98
C ILE A 447 2.63 11.19 12.24
N THR A 448 2.46 10.52 13.38
CA THR A 448 2.39 11.13 14.71
C THR A 448 3.54 10.63 15.56
N LEU A 449 4.39 11.53 16.05
CA LEU A 449 5.41 11.24 17.06
C LEU A 449 4.92 11.71 18.43
N LYS A 450 4.77 10.79 19.39
CA LYS A 450 4.38 11.09 20.77
C LYS A 450 5.57 10.99 21.71
N PHE A 451 5.81 12.04 22.51
CA PHE A 451 6.94 12.13 23.44
C PHE A 451 6.60 13.02 24.64
N GLY A 452 7.41 12.92 25.70
CA GLY A 452 7.24 13.73 26.91
C GLY A 452 7.76 15.15 26.76
N SER A 453 6.99 16.15 27.19
CA SER A 453 7.41 17.57 27.22
C SER A 453 7.04 18.19 28.55
N LYS A 454 7.84 19.19 28.98
CA LYS A 454 7.56 19.96 30.18
C LYS A 454 6.30 20.82 30.01
N VAL A 455 5.41 20.75 30.99
CA VAL A 455 4.25 21.64 31.03
C VAL A 455 4.73 23.07 31.38
N PRO A 456 4.24 24.11 30.67
CA PRO A 456 4.55 25.48 31.04
C PRO A 456 4.18 25.81 32.48
N GLY A 457 5.09 26.45 33.23
CA GLY A 457 4.90 26.82 34.64
C GLY A 457 6.14 26.60 35.49
N GLY A 458 6.05 26.83 36.80
CA GLY A 458 7.16 26.73 37.73
C GLY A 458 7.58 25.33 38.11
N ALA A 459 6.67 24.34 38.05
CA ALA A 459 6.95 22.94 38.35
C ALA A 459 7.58 22.20 37.19
N MET A 460 8.37 21.15 37.47
CA MET A 460 8.93 20.24 36.47
C MET A 460 7.93 19.08 36.17
N GLU A 461 6.73 19.44 35.78
CA GLU A 461 5.72 18.48 35.36
C GLU A 461 5.95 18.11 33.89
N VAL A 462 5.96 16.80 33.59
CA VAL A 462 6.16 16.28 32.22
C VAL A 462 4.91 15.53 31.78
N ARG A 463 4.38 15.88 30.61
CA ARG A 463 3.23 15.22 29.97
C ARG A 463 3.55 14.80 28.55
N ASP A 464 2.78 13.84 28.06
CA ASP A 464 2.82 13.45 26.65
C ASP A 464 2.30 14.57 25.76
N VAL A 465 3.05 14.86 24.70
CA VAL A 465 2.64 15.73 23.59
C VAL A 465 2.79 14.98 22.27
N ALA A 466 2.09 15.43 21.24
CA ALA A 466 2.18 14.88 19.90
C ALA A 466 2.74 15.91 18.91
N MET A 467 3.55 15.43 17.99
CA MET A 467 3.97 16.15 16.80
C MET A 467 3.38 15.40 15.59
N ASP A 468 2.56 16.09 14.82
CA ASP A 468 1.87 15.52 13.68
C ASP A 468 2.44 16.03 12.36
N PHE A 469 2.68 15.10 11.44
CA PHE A 469 2.89 15.37 10.02
C PHE A 469 1.67 14.85 9.27
N LEU A 470 1.03 15.69 8.46
CA LEU A 470 -0.12 15.34 7.63
C LEU A 470 0.23 15.53 6.16
N TYR A 471 0.01 14.49 5.34
CA TYR A 471 0.31 14.55 3.91
C TYR A 471 -0.46 15.66 3.20
N GLY A 472 -1.74 15.82 3.46
CA GLY A 472 -2.57 16.83 2.84
C GLY A 472 -2.22 18.28 3.20
N GLU A 473 -1.45 18.49 4.28
CA GLU A 473 -0.95 19.83 4.67
C GLU A 473 0.46 20.10 4.11
N ALA A 474 1.29 19.05 4.02
CA ALA A 474 2.68 19.17 3.61
C ALA A 474 2.86 19.17 2.08
N PHE A 475 2.00 18.44 1.36
CA PHE A 475 2.03 18.33 -0.09
C PHE A 475 0.74 18.86 -0.69
N THR A 476 0.86 19.74 -1.68
CA THR A 476 -0.29 20.36 -2.38
C THR A 476 -0.94 19.43 -3.38
N GLU A 477 -0.25 18.36 -3.77
CA GLU A 477 -0.75 17.38 -4.73
C GLU A 477 -1.56 16.30 -4.01
N ALA A 478 -2.73 16.00 -4.56
CA ALA A 478 -3.55 14.88 -4.08
C ALA A 478 -2.83 13.56 -4.41
N SER A 479 -2.66 12.69 -3.40
CA SER A 479 -2.12 11.34 -3.60
C SER A 479 -2.92 10.60 -4.69
N PRO A 480 -2.25 9.96 -5.67
CA PRO A 480 -2.94 9.14 -6.66
C PRO A 480 -3.69 7.99 -5.98
N GLU A 481 -4.70 7.48 -6.65
CA GLU A 481 -5.39 6.28 -6.18
C GLU A 481 -4.47 5.05 -6.37
N ALA A 482 -4.53 4.09 -5.45
CA ALA A 482 -3.64 2.94 -5.48
C ALA A 482 -3.65 2.19 -6.84
N TYR A 483 -4.81 2.07 -7.48
CA TYR A 483 -4.92 1.42 -8.79
C TYR A 483 -4.31 2.25 -9.93
N GLU A 484 -4.31 3.58 -9.86
CA GLU A 484 -3.57 4.42 -10.83
C GLU A 484 -2.08 4.03 -10.80
N ARG A 485 -1.50 4.00 -9.59
CA ARG A 485 -0.10 3.64 -9.38
C ARG A 485 0.20 2.22 -9.85
N LEU A 486 -0.59 1.23 -9.43
CA LEU A 486 -0.35 -0.17 -9.74
C LEU A 486 -0.50 -0.47 -11.24
N ILE A 487 -1.51 0.09 -11.92
CA ILE A 487 -1.65 -0.06 -13.37
C ILE A 487 -0.43 0.53 -14.10
N LEU A 488 -0.02 1.74 -13.71
CA LEU A 488 1.17 2.37 -14.31
C LEU A 488 2.42 1.52 -14.12
N ASP A 489 2.66 1.00 -12.91
CA ASP A 489 3.81 0.16 -12.62
C ASP A 489 3.81 -1.15 -13.43
N VAL A 490 2.64 -1.78 -13.61
CA VAL A 490 2.51 -2.96 -14.51
C VAL A 490 2.93 -2.59 -15.93
N LEU A 491 2.44 -1.47 -16.47
CA LEU A 491 2.77 -1.05 -17.83
C LEU A 491 4.26 -0.67 -17.98
N LEU A 492 4.88 -0.12 -16.94
CA LEU A 492 6.31 0.19 -16.89
C LEU A 492 7.21 -1.03 -16.63
N GLY A 493 6.67 -2.14 -16.14
CA GLY A 493 7.46 -3.29 -15.71
C GLY A 493 8.09 -3.14 -14.33
N ASP A 494 7.58 -2.23 -13.51
CA ASP A 494 8.05 -2.01 -12.15
C ASP A 494 7.30 -2.92 -11.18
N ALA A 495 7.97 -3.95 -10.71
CA ALA A 495 7.38 -4.96 -9.83
C ALA A 495 7.55 -4.67 -8.32
N THR A 496 8.03 -3.48 -7.96
CA THR A 496 8.36 -3.08 -6.57
C THR A 496 7.19 -3.23 -5.60
N LEU A 497 5.96 -2.92 -6.05
CA LEU A 497 4.76 -2.91 -5.24
C LEU A 497 3.92 -4.20 -5.35
N PHE A 498 4.47 -5.25 -5.96
CA PHE A 498 3.73 -6.50 -6.20
C PHE A 498 4.36 -7.66 -5.44
N PRO A 499 3.60 -8.36 -4.59
CA PRO A 499 4.09 -9.53 -3.88
C PRO A 499 4.56 -10.64 -4.83
N ARG A 500 5.66 -11.29 -4.46
CA ARG A 500 6.20 -12.46 -5.15
C ARG A 500 5.49 -13.75 -4.68
N ASN A 501 5.58 -14.84 -5.46
CA ASN A 501 5.02 -16.15 -5.11
C ASN A 501 5.37 -16.59 -3.68
N ASP A 502 6.65 -16.54 -3.35
CA ASP A 502 7.17 -17.01 -2.06
C ASP A 502 6.71 -16.16 -0.87
N GLU A 503 6.41 -14.86 -1.08
CA GLU A 503 5.80 -14.00 -0.06
C GLU A 503 4.37 -14.45 0.26
N VAL A 504 3.57 -14.75 -0.79
CA VAL A 504 2.20 -15.27 -0.64
C VAL A 504 2.22 -16.60 0.10
N GLU A 505 3.12 -17.52 -0.29
CA GLU A 505 3.28 -18.81 0.36
C GLU A 505 3.72 -18.69 1.82
N ALA A 506 4.69 -17.81 2.10
CA ALA A 506 5.14 -17.57 3.48
C ALA A 506 4.01 -16.98 4.34
N SER A 507 3.18 -16.11 3.77
CA SER A 507 2.01 -15.56 4.46
C SER A 507 0.98 -16.65 4.81
N TRP A 508 0.72 -17.60 3.90
CA TRP A 508 -0.15 -18.73 4.20
C TRP A 508 0.40 -19.66 5.27
N ARG A 509 1.72 -19.88 5.31
CA ARG A 509 2.36 -20.66 6.41
C ARG A 509 2.15 -20.04 7.79
N VAL A 510 1.89 -18.74 7.88
CA VAL A 510 1.53 -18.06 9.13
C VAL A 510 0.04 -18.22 9.44
N ILE A 511 -0.82 -18.15 8.42
CA ILE A 511 -2.28 -18.09 8.61
C ILE A 511 -2.93 -19.47 8.72
N ASP A 512 -2.50 -20.46 7.95
CA ASP A 512 -3.09 -21.81 7.98
C ASP A 512 -3.12 -22.42 9.38
N PRO A 513 -2.05 -22.38 10.19
CA PRO A 513 -2.10 -22.89 11.57
C PRO A 513 -3.11 -22.15 12.47
N LEU A 514 -3.39 -20.87 12.21
CA LEU A 514 -4.41 -20.11 12.95
C LEU A 514 -5.82 -20.56 12.57
N GLU A 515 -6.05 -20.73 11.27
CA GLU A 515 -7.31 -21.24 10.74
C GLU A 515 -7.59 -22.66 11.23
N ASP A 516 -6.60 -23.55 11.21
CA ASP A 516 -6.69 -24.91 11.72
C ASP A 516 -7.01 -24.93 13.24
N PHE A 517 -6.36 -24.07 14.01
CA PHE A 517 -6.63 -23.92 15.44
C PHE A 517 -8.07 -23.45 15.70
N TRP A 518 -8.60 -22.57 14.86
CA TRP A 518 -9.96 -22.05 15.01
C TRP A 518 -11.04 -23.00 14.52
N GLN A 519 -10.72 -24.03 13.76
CA GLN A 519 -11.70 -25.03 13.30
C GLN A 519 -12.44 -25.66 14.49
N GLY A 520 -13.76 -25.75 14.40
CA GLY A 520 -14.61 -26.33 15.45
C GLY A 520 -14.77 -25.48 16.71
N THR A 521 -14.13 -24.30 16.81
CA THR A 521 -14.36 -23.36 17.90
C THR A 521 -15.45 -22.34 17.55
N THR A 522 -16.02 -21.65 18.53
CA THR A 522 -16.99 -20.57 18.31
C THR A 522 -16.28 -19.21 18.43
N PRO A 523 -16.48 -18.27 17.49
CA PRO A 523 -15.90 -16.93 17.61
C PRO A 523 -16.47 -16.16 18.80
N HIS A 524 -15.65 -15.34 19.45
CA HIS A 524 -16.09 -14.43 20.50
C HIS A 524 -17.04 -13.36 19.93
N LEU A 525 -18.16 -13.11 20.58
CA LEU A 525 -19.05 -12.04 20.13
C LEU A 525 -18.56 -10.68 20.62
N TYR A 526 -18.68 -9.66 19.77
CA TYR A 526 -18.47 -8.26 20.14
C TYR A 526 -19.59 -7.38 19.58
N ARG A 527 -19.97 -6.34 20.31
CA ARG A 527 -21.00 -5.42 19.84
C ARG A 527 -20.47 -4.54 18.70
N SER A 528 -21.29 -4.36 17.68
CA SER A 528 -20.99 -3.37 16.63
C SER A 528 -20.77 -1.99 17.25
N GLY A 529 -19.68 -1.31 16.86
CA GLY A 529 -19.24 -0.04 17.44
C GLY A 529 -18.22 -0.18 18.59
N GLU A 530 -17.84 -1.39 18.98
CA GLU A 530 -16.75 -1.67 19.93
C GLU A 530 -15.47 -2.07 19.18
N TRP A 531 -14.31 -2.00 19.85
CA TRP A 531 -12.99 -2.30 19.25
C TRP A 531 -12.67 -3.81 19.17
N GLY A 532 -13.67 -4.65 19.15
CA GLY A 532 -13.54 -6.10 19.09
C GLY A 532 -13.95 -6.79 20.41
N PRO A 533 -13.77 -8.11 20.51
CA PRO A 533 -14.11 -8.86 21.71
C PRO A 533 -13.15 -8.58 22.85
N HIS A 534 -13.63 -8.67 24.09
CA HIS A 534 -12.84 -8.46 25.32
C HIS A 534 -11.60 -9.38 25.39
N ALA A 535 -11.70 -10.59 24.86
CA ALA A 535 -10.57 -11.52 24.78
C ALA A 535 -9.36 -10.94 24.02
N ALA A 536 -9.59 -10.02 23.06
CA ALA A 536 -8.50 -9.32 22.37
C ALA A 536 -7.79 -8.29 23.27
N ASP A 537 -8.50 -7.65 24.21
CA ASP A 537 -7.88 -6.78 25.21
C ASP A 537 -7.10 -7.61 26.24
N GLU A 538 -7.66 -8.75 26.67
CA GLU A 538 -6.99 -9.69 27.58
C GLU A 538 -5.69 -10.23 26.99
N MET A 539 -5.65 -10.48 25.69
CA MET A 539 -4.45 -10.94 24.99
C MET A 539 -3.24 -10.02 25.24
N LEU A 540 -3.42 -8.70 25.11
CA LEU A 540 -2.34 -7.74 25.38
C LEU A 540 -2.12 -7.55 26.89
N ALA A 541 -3.18 -7.61 27.69
CA ALA A 541 -3.08 -7.45 29.15
C ALA A 541 -2.23 -8.56 29.79
N ARG A 542 -2.19 -9.78 29.24
CA ARG A 542 -1.30 -10.88 29.67
C ARG A 542 0.17 -10.49 29.56
N ASP A 543 0.52 -9.69 28.55
CA ASP A 543 1.87 -9.16 28.34
C ASP A 543 2.10 -7.81 29.05
N GLY A 544 1.14 -7.34 29.88
CA GLY A 544 1.19 -6.04 30.56
C GLY A 544 1.00 -4.85 29.61
N ARG A 545 0.36 -5.05 28.48
CA ARG A 545 0.16 -4.06 27.42
C ARG A 545 -1.34 -3.80 27.17
N MET A 546 -1.62 -2.82 26.35
CA MET A 546 -2.97 -2.51 25.90
C MET A 546 -2.95 -2.11 24.42
N TRP A 547 -4.08 -2.30 23.76
CA TRP A 547 -4.24 -1.78 22.42
C TRP A 547 -4.16 -0.26 22.39
N ARG A 548 -3.41 0.26 21.43
CA ARG A 548 -3.57 1.64 21.06
C ARG A 548 -5.01 1.84 20.53
N ARG A 549 -5.65 2.90 20.96
CA ARG A 549 -6.94 3.33 20.42
C ARG A 549 -6.66 4.42 19.39
N PRO A 550 -6.88 4.13 18.10
CA PRO A 550 -6.62 5.08 17.02
C PRO A 550 -7.42 6.35 17.15
#